data_35eb57d94a91f9a08ed857d54b321f04
#
_entry.id   35eb57d94a91f9a08ed857d54b321f04
#
_cell.length_a   1.000
_cell.length_b   1.000
_cell.length_c   1.000
_cell.angle_alpha   90.00
_cell.angle_beta   90.00
_cell.angle_gamma   90.00
#
_symmetry.space_group_name_H-M   'P 1'
#
loop_
_entity.id
_entity.type
_entity.pdbx_description
1 polymer ?
#
loop_
_entity_poly.entity_id
_entity_poly.type
_entity_poly.pdbx_seq_one_letter_code
_entity_poly.pdbx_strand_id
1 'polypeptide(L)'
;MSQAQLAHPGPMTHVWLIARQEVIKGFFNLRGLIALVAYCLVWGLILYYPIRSAAKYIADPHMRQTLSEMLGVVSPKYLLSWDVPELSLFWVISLYWFPLFAILSSADQFASDKSRKTFRFLVQRTGREALFFGRVVGQLLLQSAYIITAGLATLVLTLFREPDLAGAAIGDGIVVLLNLLIVIMPYIALMALLSLYANSARQATLFAVLVWCVLAIVSALAAYYVPSLPSLDWLLPGSQIEMIVDNTPMGALLHAPLPLVQTAVLLFIGLVYMKRSAL
;
A
#
# COMPACT_ATOMS: atom_id res chain seq x y z
N MET A 1 18.44 -5.85 49.89
CA MET A 1 17.44 -5.29 48.95
C MET A 1 17.95 -5.53 47.53
N SER A 2 17.40 -6.56 46.88
CA SER A 2 17.73 -6.95 45.53
C SER A 2 17.25 -5.87 44.58
N GLN A 3 18.17 -5.17 43.91
CA GLN A 3 17.82 -4.35 42.75
C GLN A 3 17.36 -5.32 41.66
N ALA A 4 16.05 -5.42 41.48
CA ALA A 4 15.49 -6.05 40.31
C ALA A 4 16.09 -5.30 39.10
N GLN A 5 17.01 -5.94 38.40
CA GLN A 5 17.52 -5.48 37.11
C GLN A 5 16.28 -5.31 36.21
N LEU A 6 15.89 -4.07 36.01
CA LEU A 6 14.90 -3.72 34.98
C LEU A 6 15.47 -4.24 33.65
N ALA A 7 14.98 -5.40 33.23
CA ALA A 7 15.37 -6.00 31.97
C ALA A 7 15.14 -4.95 30.88
N HIS A 8 16.22 -4.44 30.26
CA HIS A 8 16.11 -3.52 29.14
C HIS A 8 15.30 -4.22 28.04
N PRO A 9 14.19 -3.62 27.60
CA PRO A 9 13.35 -4.24 26.59
C PRO A 9 14.19 -4.51 25.35
N GLY A 10 14.09 -5.73 24.82
CA GLY A 10 14.83 -6.14 23.63
C GLY A 10 14.52 -5.29 22.40
N PRO A 11 15.36 -5.28 21.38
CA PRO A 11 15.16 -4.45 20.18
C PRO A 11 13.80 -4.66 19.50
N MET A 12 13.28 -5.88 19.47
CA MET A 12 11.96 -6.20 18.93
C MET A 12 10.82 -5.56 19.74
N THR A 13 10.95 -5.47 21.06
CA THR A 13 9.97 -4.78 21.89
C THR A 13 9.90 -3.30 21.56
N HIS A 14 11.04 -2.66 21.32
CA HIS A 14 11.09 -1.25 20.89
C HIS A 14 10.42 -1.06 19.52
N VAL A 15 10.66 -1.94 18.55
CA VAL A 15 10.00 -1.92 17.24
C VAL A 15 8.48 -1.96 17.41
N TRP A 16 7.98 -2.91 18.21
CA TRP A 16 6.55 -3.06 18.43
C TRP A 16 5.92 -1.86 19.16
N LEU A 17 6.58 -1.33 20.18
CA LEU A 17 6.09 -0.15 20.90
C LEU A 17 5.98 1.06 20.00
N ILE A 18 6.98 1.28 19.12
CA ILE A 18 6.95 2.38 18.14
C ILE A 18 5.85 2.16 17.12
N ALA A 19 5.73 0.94 16.57
CA ALA A 19 4.69 0.59 15.61
C ALA A 19 3.28 0.82 16.19
N ARG A 20 3.04 0.34 17.41
CA ARG A 20 1.79 0.57 18.13
C ARG A 20 1.50 2.06 18.31
N GLN A 21 2.51 2.86 18.67
CA GLN A 21 2.35 4.30 18.85
C GLN A 21 2.02 5.01 17.54
N GLU A 22 2.61 4.59 16.40
CA GLU A 22 2.27 5.15 15.09
C GLU A 22 0.81 4.83 14.69
N VAL A 23 0.34 3.61 14.95
CA VAL A 23 -1.06 3.23 14.73
C VAL A 23 -2.00 4.07 15.61
N ILE A 24 -1.69 4.20 16.90
CA ILE A 24 -2.51 5.02 17.81
C ILE A 24 -2.54 6.48 17.34
N LYS A 25 -1.42 7.06 16.96
CA LYS A 25 -1.38 8.42 16.40
C LYS A 25 -2.18 8.53 15.11
N GLY A 26 -2.12 7.51 14.24
CA GLY A 26 -2.84 7.48 12.97
C GLY A 26 -4.37 7.50 13.14
N PHE A 27 -4.90 6.92 14.21
CA PHE A 27 -6.35 6.84 14.42
C PHE A 27 -6.88 7.84 15.46
N PHE A 28 -6.13 8.16 16.52
CA PHE A 28 -6.66 8.90 17.67
C PHE A 28 -6.20 10.36 17.76
N ASN A 29 -5.28 10.82 16.89
CA ASN A 29 -4.99 12.25 16.80
C ASN A 29 -6.01 12.96 15.92
N LEU A 30 -6.24 14.25 16.16
CA LEU A 30 -7.16 15.06 15.37
C LEU A 30 -6.90 14.97 13.86
N ARG A 31 -5.65 14.98 13.42
CA ARG A 31 -5.27 14.82 12.02
C ARG A 31 -5.59 13.41 11.50
N GLY A 32 -5.33 12.39 12.29
CA GLY A 32 -5.66 11.00 11.97
C GLY A 32 -7.17 10.78 11.91
N LEU A 33 -7.93 11.38 12.82
CA LEU A 33 -9.39 11.31 12.80
C LEU A 33 -9.98 11.97 11.55
N ILE A 34 -9.47 13.15 11.17
CA ILE A 34 -9.89 13.82 9.92
C ILE A 34 -9.56 12.94 8.70
N ALA A 35 -8.36 12.34 8.67
CA ALA A 35 -7.96 11.43 7.60
C ALA A 35 -8.86 10.17 7.55
N LEU A 36 -9.23 9.61 8.71
CA LEU A 36 -10.14 8.49 8.81
C LEU A 36 -11.54 8.84 8.30
N VAL A 37 -12.08 9.99 8.70
CA VAL A 37 -13.40 10.46 8.23
C VAL A 37 -13.35 10.69 6.71
N ALA A 38 -12.33 11.36 6.21
CA ALA A 38 -12.15 11.55 4.77
C ALA A 38 -12.04 10.22 4.03
N TYR A 39 -11.28 9.27 4.57
CA TYR A 39 -11.17 7.92 4.03
C TYR A 39 -12.53 7.22 3.98
N CYS A 40 -13.29 7.22 5.09
CA CYS A 40 -14.62 6.61 5.14
C CYS A 40 -15.61 7.25 4.16
N LEU A 41 -15.56 8.57 4.00
CA LEU A 41 -16.40 9.27 3.03
C LEU A 41 -16.04 8.88 1.59
N VAL A 42 -14.76 8.96 1.23
CA VAL A 42 -14.31 8.63 -0.13
C VAL A 42 -14.58 7.16 -0.44
N TRP A 43 -14.22 6.26 0.48
CA TRP A 43 -14.43 4.84 0.28
C TRP A 43 -15.92 4.46 0.29
N GLY A 44 -16.72 5.10 1.13
CA GLY A 44 -18.19 4.97 1.12
C GLY A 44 -18.79 5.38 -0.22
N LEU A 45 -18.31 6.46 -0.82
CA LEU A 45 -18.73 6.89 -2.16
C LEU A 45 -18.28 5.87 -3.24
N ILE A 46 -17.07 5.33 -3.14
CA ILE A 46 -16.56 4.29 -4.06
C ILE A 46 -17.40 3.01 -3.95
N LEU A 47 -17.76 2.59 -2.75
CA LEU A 47 -18.62 1.42 -2.54
C LEU A 47 -20.04 1.65 -3.09
N TYR A 48 -20.60 2.81 -2.80
CA TYR A 48 -22.00 3.10 -3.14
C TYR A 48 -22.20 3.34 -4.64
N TYR A 49 -21.33 4.11 -5.29
CA TYR A 49 -21.51 4.47 -6.70
C TYR A 49 -20.85 3.46 -7.65
N PRO A 50 -19.51 3.37 -7.80
CA PRO A 50 -18.93 2.48 -8.79
C PRO A 50 -19.09 1.00 -8.45
N ILE A 51 -18.81 0.56 -7.21
CA ILE A 51 -18.82 -0.87 -6.90
C ILE A 51 -20.23 -1.43 -6.92
N ARG A 52 -21.17 -0.82 -6.19
CA ARG A 52 -22.55 -1.30 -6.14
C ARG A 52 -23.27 -1.20 -7.48
N SER A 53 -23.06 -0.12 -8.22
CA SER A 53 -23.76 0.08 -9.51
C SER A 53 -23.18 -0.81 -10.59
N ALA A 54 -21.85 -0.83 -10.76
CA ALA A 54 -21.20 -1.62 -11.80
C ALA A 54 -21.34 -3.13 -11.53
N ALA A 55 -21.30 -3.56 -10.26
CA ALA A 55 -21.50 -4.97 -9.92
C ALA A 55 -22.83 -5.52 -10.40
N LYS A 56 -23.91 -4.72 -10.36
CA LYS A 56 -25.23 -5.11 -10.89
C LYS A 56 -25.20 -5.38 -12.40
N TYR A 57 -24.49 -4.55 -13.16
CA TYR A 57 -24.37 -4.72 -14.61
C TYR A 57 -23.47 -5.91 -14.97
N ILE A 58 -22.39 -6.13 -14.20
CA ILE A 58 -21.46 -7.26 -14.41
C ILE A 58 -22.14 -8.58 -14.00
N ALA A 59 -23.03 -8.57 -13.00
CA ALA A 59 -23.77 -9.76 -12.57
C ALA A 59 -24.81 -10.22 -13.60
N ASP A 60 -25.32 -9.31 -14.46
CA ASP A 60 -26.25 -9.66 -15.54
C ASP A 60 -25.50 -10.31 -16.72
N PRO A 61 -25.83 -11.58 -17.10
CA PRO A 61 -25.14 -12.30 -18.17
C PRO A 61 -25.19 -11.57 -19.53
N HIS A 62 -26.34 -10.94 -19.86
CA HIS A 62 -26.49 -10.19 -21.12
C HIS A 62 -25.63 -8.92 -21.14
N MET A 63 -25.62 -8.18 -20.03
CA MET A 63 -24.78 -6.98 -19.91
C MET A 63 -23.31 -7.33 -19.87
N ARG A 64 -22.93 -8.43 -19.20
CA ARG A 64 -21.54 -8.92 -19.17
C ARG A 64 -21.02 -9.20 -20.58
N GLN A 65 -21.79 -9.86 -21.42
CA GLN A 65 -21.42 -10.13 -22.80
C GLN A 65 -21.28 -8.82 -23.59
N THR A 66 -22.25 -7.93 -23.51
CA THR A 66 -22.20 -6.62 -24.18
C THR A 66 -20.98 -5.81 -23.73
N LEU A 67 -20.71 -5.78 -22.43
CA LEU A 67 -19.52 -5.11 -21.87
C LEU A 67 -18.22 -5.75 -22.39
N SER A 68 -18.15 -7.08 -22.46
CA SER A 68 -16.96 -7.79 -22.99
C SER A 68 -16.71 -7.48 -24.47
N GLU A 69 -17.78 -7.33 -25.27
CA GLU A 69 -17.68 -6.94 -26.68
C GLU A 69 -17.30 -5.45 -26.87
N MET A 70 -17.85 -4.55 -26.03
CA MET A 70 -17.58 -3.12 -26.09
C MET A 70 -16.19 -2.74 -25.57
N LEU A 71 -15.75 -3.37 -24.47
CA LEU A 71 -14.47 -3.10 -23.84
C LEU A 71 -13.31 -3.82 -24.51
N GLY A 72 -13.57 -4.91 -25.24
CA GLY A 72 -12.69 -5.63 -26.15
C GLY A 72 -11.23 -5.75 -25.65
N VAL A 73 -10.35 -4.96 -26.29
CA VAL A 73 -8.90 -5.00 -26.06
C VAL A 73 -8.47 -4.21 -24.79
N VAL A 74 -9.33 -3.36 -24.25
CA VAL A 74 -8.97 -2.38 -23.18
C VAL A 74 -9.33 -2.87 -21.78
N SER A 75 -10.18 -3.90 -21.66
CA SER A 75 -10.57 -4.42 -20.33
C SER A 75 -9.65 -5.54 -19.85
N PRO A 76 -9.30 -5.58 -18.57
CA PRO A 76 -8.62 -6.73 -17.98
C PRO A 76 -9.41 -8.01 -18.26
N LYS A 77 -8.77 -8.97 -18.91
CA LYS A 77 -9.41 -10.21 -19.43
C LYS A 77 -10.22 -10.98 -18.37
N TYR A 78 -9.76 -10.89 -17.12
CA TYR A 78 -10.35 -11.64 -16.01
C TYR A 78 -11.32 -10.83 -15.15
N LEU A 79 -11.39 -9.51 -15.30
CA LEU A 79 -12.24 -8.65 -14.47
C LEU A 79 -13.72 -9.06 -14.51
N LEU A 80 -14.21 -9.38 -15.70
CA LEU A 80 -15.60 -9.75 -15.93
C LEU A 80 -15.89 -11.24 -15.65
N SER A 81 -14.87 -12.07 -15.44
CA SER A 81 -15.02 -13.52 -15.21
C SER A 81 -15.15 -13.92 -13.75
N TRP A 82 -15.04 -12.98 -12.82
CA TRP A 82 -15.15 -13.29 -11.40
C TRP A 82 -16.59 -13.60 -10.99
N ASP A 83 -16.74 -14.59 -10.09
CA ASP A 83 -18.04 -14.94 -9.54
C ASP A 83 -18.61 -13.82 -8.66
N VAL A 84 -17.73 -13.03 -8.07
CA VAL A 84 -18.05 -11.90 -7.17
C VAL A 84 -17.62 -10.56 -7.80
N PRO A 85 -18.52 -9.90 -8.57
CA PRO A 85 -18.21 -8.67 -9.28
C PRO A 85 -17.77 -7.51 -8.35
N GLU A 86 -18.31 -7.45 -7.13
CA GLU A 86 -17.93 -6.43 -6.16
C GLU A 86 -16.44 -6.53 -5.78
N LEU A 87 -15.93 -7.76 -5.61
CA LEU A 87 -14.53 -7.98 -5.29
C LEU A 87 -13.62 -7.68 -6.46
N SER A 88 -14.04 -7.97 -7.70
CA SER A 88 -13.24 -7.64 -8.88
C SER A 88 -13.06 -6.13 -9.05
N LEU A 89 -14.13 -5.36 -8.83
CA LEU A 89 -14.09 -3.89 -8.86
C LEU A 89 -13.30 -3.32 -7.67
N PHE A 90 -13.52 -3.85 -6.46
CA PHE A 90 -12.72 -3.52 -5.28
C PHE A 90 -11.23 -3.72 -5.54
N TRP A 91 -10.85 -4.85 -6.11
CA TRP A 91 -9.48 -5.17 -6.46
C TRP A 91 -8.87 -4.09 -7.37
N VAL A 92 -9.45 -3.86 -8.55
CA VAL A 92 -8.89 -2.92 -9.53
C VAL A 92 -8.79 -1.51 -8.95
N ILE A 93 -9.84 -1.01 -8.32
CA ILE A 93 -9.82 0.32 -7.71
C ILE A 93 -8.75 0.39 -6.62
N SER A 94 -8.65 -0.64 -5.78
CA SER A 94 -7.71 -0.72 -4.67
C SER A 94 -6.25 -0.76 -5.12
N LEU A 95 -5.93 -1.45 -6.21
CA LEU A 95 -4.57 -1.54 -6.77
C LEU A 95 -3.98 -0.17 -7.16
N TYR A 96 -4.82 0.79 -7.52
CA TYR A 96 -4.40 2.16 -7.84
C TYR A 96 -4.56 3.11 -6.65
N TRP A 97 -5.64 2.95 -5.89
CA TRP A 97 -5.97 3.84 -4.78
C TRP A 97 -5.03 3.69 -3.58
N PHE A 98 -4.80 2.46 -3.11
CA PHE A 98 -3.99 2.24 -1.90
C PHE A 98 -2.51 2.61 -2.07
N PRO A 99 -1.83 2.37 -3.20
CA PRO A 99 -0.50 2.91 -3.43
C PRO A 99 -0.43 4.44 -3.33
N LEU A 100 -1.37 5.15 -3.95
CA LEU A 100 -1.44 6.61 -3.84
C LEU A 100 -1.68 7.06 -2.40
N PHE A 101 -2.61 6.41 -1.71
CA PHE A 101 -2.89 6.68 -0.31
C PHE A 101 -1.70 6.37 0.59
N ALA A 102 -0.94 5.29 0.32
CA ALA A 102 0.27 4.94 1.02
C ALA A 102 1.36 6.01 0.87
N ILE A 103 1.56 6.55 -0.34
CA ILE A 103 2.51 7.66 -0.58
C ILE A 103 2.13 8.87 0.28
N LEU A 104 0.87 9.30 0.24
CA LEU A 104 0.42 10.50 0.95
C LEU A 104 0.48 10.34 2.47
N SER A 105 0.01 9.21 2.99
CA SER A 105 -0.05 8.97 4.44
C SER A 105 1.32 8.67 5.06
N SER A 106 2.25 8.11 4.28
CA SER A 106 3.60 7.76 4.74
C SER A 106 4.62 8.89 4.56
N ALA A 107 4.22 10.01 3.96
CA ALA A 107 5.14 11.12 3.66
C ALA A 107 5.79 11.75 4.90
N ASP A 108 5.13 11.70 6.03
CA ASP A 108 5.59 12.32 7.29
C ASP A 108 6.25 11.33 8.27
N GLN A 109 6.66 10.14 7.80
CA GLN A 109 7.23 9.12 8.69
C GLN A 109 8.43 9.62 9.51
N PHE A 110 9.34 10.38 8.90
CA PHE A 110 10.56 10.90 9.54
C PHE A 110 10.73 12.42 9.39
N ALA A 111 10.10 13.01 8.39
CA ALA A 111 10.36 14.39 7.98
C ALA A 111 10.03 15.43 9.06
N SER A 112 8.90 15.29 9.78
CA SER A 112 8.52 16.24 10.83
C SER A 112 9.37 16.14 12.08
N ASP A 113 9.82 14.95 12.46
CA ASP A 113 10.71 14.81 13.63
C ASP A 113 12.11 15.37 13.34
N LYS A 114 12.57 15.23 12.10
CA LYS A 114 13.81 15.84 11.65
C LYS A 114 13.71 17.38 11.69
N SER A 115 12.63 17.93 11.16
CA SER A 115 12.42 19.39 11.15
C SER A 115 12.29 19.97 12.56
N ARG A 116 11.69 19.23 13.49
CA ARG A 116 11.54 19.62 14.91
C ARG A 116 12.77 19.34 15.76
N LYS A 117 13.84 18.76 15.18
CA LYS A 117 15.06 18.35 15.88
C LYS A 117 14.82 17.32 17.02
N THR A 118 13.67 16.67 17.04
CA THR A 118 13.31 15.64 18.04
C THR A 118 13.91 14.28 17.70
N PHE A 119 14.34 14.09 16.47
CA PHE A 119 14.86 12.83 15.94
C PHE A 119 16.06 12.29 16.74
N ARG A 120 16.99 13.14 17.16
CA ARG A 120 18.17 12.75 17.97
C ARG A 120 17.77 12.13 19.30
N PHE A 121 16.79 12.71 19.99
CA PHE A 121 16.30 12.19 21.28
C PHE A 121 15.61 10.83 21.13
N LEU A 122 14.85 10.63 20.04
CA LEU A 122 14.21 9.36 19.75
C LEU A 122 15.24 8.26 19.47
N VAL A 123 16.26 8.56 18.66
CA VAL A 123 17.35 7.62 18.35
C VAL A 123 18.14 7.22 19.59
N GLN A 124 18.42 8.14 20.50
CA GLN A 124 19.15 7.85 21.74
C GLN A 124 18.39 6.92 22.67
N ARG A 125 17.05 6.97 22.67
CA ARG A 125 16.20 6.13 23.54
C ARG A 125 15.90 4.75 22.98
N THR A 126 15.72 4.63 21.67
CA THR A 126 15.21 3.40 21.03
C THR A 126 16.21 2.72 20.10
N GLY A 127 17.26 3.41 19.71
CA GLY A 127 18.19 2.98 18.67
C GLY A 127 17.67 3.24 17.25
N ARG A 128 18.60 3.36 16.30
CA ARG A 128 18.29 3.71 14.90
C ARG A 128 17.46 2.65 14.19
N GLU A 129 17.85 1.39 14.34
CA GLU A 129 17.17 0.26 13.68
C GLU A 129 15.73 0.09 14.20
N ALA A 130 15.55 0.11 15.52
CA ALA A 130 14.24 -0.04 16.13
C ALA A 130 13.30 1.12 15.73
N LEU A 131 13.81 2.34 15.65
CA LEU A 131 13.05 3.50 15.20
C LEU A 131 12.65 3.36 13.72
N PHE A 132 13.60 2.93 12.85
CA PHE A 132 13.33 2.76 11.44
C PHE A 132 12.27 1.70 11.18
N PHE A 133 12.51 0.47 11.63
CA PHE A 133 11.57 -0.62 11.41
C PHE A 133 10.25 -0.43 12.15
N GLY A 134 10.28 0.16 13.35
CA GLY A 134 9.07 0.44 14.11
C GLY A 134 8.10 1.37 13.37
N ARG A 135 8.61 2.39 12.69
CA ARG A 135 7.77 3.29 11.88
C ARG A 135 7.28 2.65 10.59
N VAL A 136 8.13 1.90 9.90
CA VAL A 136 7.73 1.16 8.69
C VAL A 136 6.63 0.15 9.02
N VAL A 137 6.82 -0.65 10.07
CA VAL A 137 5.82 -1.62 10.54
C VAL A 137 4.54 -0.91 11.00
N GLY A 138 4.66 0.20 11.74
CA GLY A 138 3.51 0.99 12.17
C GLY A 138 2.68 1.51 10.99
N GLN A 139 3.35 2.01 9.95
CA GLN A 139 2.69 2.47 8.74
C GLN A 139 2.06 1.32 7.95
N LEU A 140 2.74 0.17 7.88
CA LEU A 140 2.17 -1.02 7.25
C LEU A 140 0.90 -1.50 7.98
N LEU A 141 0.92 -1.55 9.31
CA LEU A 141 -0.25 -1.90 10.11
C LEU A 141 -1.40 -0.92 9.92
N LEU A 142 -1.11 0.37 9.86
CA LEU A 142 -2.11 1.40 9.60
C LEU A 142 -2.78 1.20 8.24
N GLN A 143 -1.99 1.00 7.19
CA GLN A 143 -2.50 0.74 5.84
C GLN A 143 -3.27 -0.57 5.76
N SER A 144 -2.77 -1.62 6.43
CA SER A 144 -3.47 -2.90 6.51
C SER A 144 -4.86 -2.74 7.12
N ALA A 145 -5.00 -1.94 8.18
CA ALA A 145 -6.29 -1.67 8.79
C ALA A 145 -7.26 -0.98 7.82
N TYR A 146 -6.80 -0.02 7.03
CA TYR A 146 -7.63 0.63 6.00
C TYR A 146 -8.05 -0.35 4.91
N ILE A 147 -7.11 -1.15 4.37
CA ILE A 147 -7.40 -2.16 3.33
C ILE A 147 -8.40 -3.19 3.83
N ILE A 148 -8.19 -3.73 5.04
CA ILE A 148 -9.08 -4.72 5.66
C ILE A 148 -10.47 -4.12 5.86
N THR A 149 -10.57 -2.89 6.35
CA THR A 149 -11.86 -2.22 6.57
C THR A 149 -12.64 -2.06 5.27
N ALA A 150 -11.98 -1.63 4.18
CA ALA A 150 -12.60 -1.50 2.88
C ALA A 150 -13.00 -2.87 2.29
N GLY A 151 -12.13 -3.87 2.42
CA GLY A 151 -12.43 -5.24 1.99
C GLY A 151 -13.62 -5.84 2.73
N LEU A 152 -13.68 -5.68 4.06
CA LEU A 152 -14.82 -6.12 4.86
C LEU A 152 -16.12 -5.40 4.46
N ALA A 153 -16.06 -4.10 4.20
CA ALA A 153 -17.23 -3.35 3.75
C ALA A 153 -17.70 -3.83 2.36
N THR A 154 -16.77 -4.19 1.47
CA THR A 154 -17.10 -4.80 0.16
C THR A 154 -17.74 -6.18 0.33
N LEU A 155 -17.19 -7.02 1.22
CA LEU A 155 -17.78 -8.33 1.53
C LEU A 155 -19.20 -8.21 2.08
N VAL A 156 -19.42 -7.27 2.99
CA VAL A 156 -20.77 -6.98 3.52
C VAL A 156 -21.71 -6.59 2.39
N LEU A 157 -21.28 -5.75 1.46
CA LEU A 157 -22.07 -5.37 0.29
C LEU A 157 -22.43 -6.57 -0.59
N THR A 158 -21.49 -7.48 -0.84
CA THR A 158 -21.73 -8.74 -1.58
C THR A 158 -22.75 -9.62 -0.88
N LEU A 159 -22.60 -9.83 0.44
CA LEU A 159 -23.52 -10.67 1.23
C LEU A 159 -24.96 -10.12 1.26
N PHE A 160 -25.13 -8.80 1.21
CA PHE A 160 -26.47 -8.20 1.08
C PHE A 160 -27.10 -8.41 -0.30
N ARG A 161 -26.27 -8.52 -1.35
CA ARG A 161 -26.78 -8.77 -2.70
C ARG A 161 -27.08 -10.24 -2.92
N GLU A 162 -26.15 -11.11 -2.55
CA GLU A 162 -26.21 -12.54 -2.85
C GLU A 162 -25.49 -13.38 -1.77
N PRO A 163 -26.23 -13.82 -0.74
CA PRO A 163 -25.66 -14.56 0.38
C PRO A 163 -25.02 -15.90 -0.03
N ASP A 164 -25.47 -16.51 -1.12
CA ASP A 164 -24.99 -17.81 -1.59
C ASP A 164 -23.53 -17.76 -2.07
N LEU A 165 -23.03 -16.57 -2.43
CA LEU A 165 -21.64 -16.34 -2.82
C LEU A 165 -20.69 -16.16 -1.63
N ALA A 166 -21.16 -16.28 -0.39
CA ALA A 166 -20.34 -16.03 0.82
C ALA A 166 -19.01 -16.82 0.83
N GLY A 167 -19.05 -18.10 0.45
CA GLY A 167 -17.85 -18.95 0.43
C GLY A 167 -16.80 -18.47 -0.56
N ALA A 168 -17.20 -18.18 -1.79
CA ALA A 168 -16.32 -17.65 -2.83
C ALA A 168 -15.80 -16.26 -2.45
N ALA A 169 -16.68 -15.37 -1.98
CA ALA A 169 -16.34 -14.01 -1.58
C ALA A 169 -15.29 -13.96 -0.45
N ILE A 170 -15.39 -14.83 0.54
CA ILE A 170 -14.39 -14.90 1.63
C ILE A 170 -13.07 -15.45 1.09
N GLY A 171 -13.10 -16.52 0.29
CA GLY A 171 -11.90 -17.13 -0.28
C GLY A 171 -11.10 -16.13 -1.14
N ASP A 172 -11.76 -15.56 -2.14
CA ASP A 172 -11.15 -14.57 -3.04
C ASP A 172 -10.77 -13.30 -2.29
N GLY A 173 -11.61 -12.87 -1.33
CA GLY A 173 -11.35 -11.70 -0.50
C GLY A 173 -10.04 -11.79 0.29
N ILE A 174 -9.72 -12.94 0.88
CA ILE A 174 -8.45 -13.16 1.60
C ILE A 174 -7.27 -13.02 0.64
N VAL A 175 -7.36 -13.63 -0.55
CA VAL A 175 -6.28 -13.56 -1.55
C VAL A 175 -6.10 -12.14 -2.08
N VAL A 176 -7.19 -11.42 -2.33
CA VAL A 176 -7.18 -10.00 -2.72
C VAL A 176 -6.50 -9.14 -1.66
N LEU A 177 -6.86 -9.31 -0.38
CA LEU A 177 -6.26 -8.57 0.72
C LEU A 177 -4.75 -8.84 0.84
N LEU A 178 -4.32 -10.09 0.72
CA LEU A 178 -2.89 -10.46 0.72
C LEU A 178 -2.13 -9.79 -0.42
N ASN A 179 -2.66 -9.84 -1.63
CA ASN A 179 -2.04 -9.17 -2.79
C ASN A 179 -1.92 -7.66 -2.58
N LEU A 180 -2.98 -6.99 -2.11
CA LEU A 180 -2.95 -5.56 -1.84
C LEU A 180 -1.90 -5.20 -0.79
N LEU A 181 -1.78 -6.00 0.28
CA LEU A 181 -0.75 -5.80 1.31
C LEU A 181 0.66 -5.91 0.72
N ILE A 182 0.89 -6.87 -0.16
CA ILE A 182 2.19 -7.04 -0.82
C ILE A 182 2.48 -5.86 -1.77
N VAL A 183 1.49 -5.44 -2.55
CA VAL A 183 1.65 -4.33 -3.52
C VAL A 183 1.96 -3.00 -2.86
N ILE A 184 1.43 -2.71 -1.67
CA ILE A 184 1.69 -1.43 -0.98
C ILE A 184 3.05 -1.36 -0.29
N MET A 185 3.69 -2.50 0.02
CA MET A 185 4.96 -2.53 0.76
C MET A 185 6.07 -1.68 0.13
N PRO A 186 6.38 -1.78 -1.17
CA PRO A 186 7.44 -0.99 -1.78
C PRO A 186 7.15 0.52 -1.75
N TYR A 187 5.88 0.94 -1.77
CA TYR A 187 5.51 2.35 -1.66
C TYR A 187 5.77 2.89 -0.25
N ILE A 188 5.44 2.11 0.79
CA ILE A 188 5.73 2.47 2.18
C ILE A 188 7.24 2.53 2.39
N ALA A 189 8.01 1.57 1.86
CA ALA A 189 9.46 1.52 1.95
C ALA A 189 10.12 2.70 1.20
N LEU A 190 9.63 3.05 0.01
CA LEU A 190 10.08 4.21 -0.74
C LEU A 190 9.83 5.49 0.05
N MET A 191 8.63 5.67 0.60
CA MET A 191 8.30 6.84 1.39
C MET A 191 9.08 6.92 2.70
N ALA A 192 9.40 5.79 3.34
CA ALA A 192 10.30 5.73 4.48
C ALA A 192 11.68 6.27 4.11
N LEU A 193 12.24 5.83 2.97
CA LEU A 193 13.51 6.32 2.45
C LEU A 193 13.46 7.83 2.14
N LEU A 194 12.47 8.28 1.37
CA LEU A 194 12.37 9.67 0.94
C LEU A 194 12.09 10.63 2.10
N SER A 195 11.31 10.23 3.10
CA SER A 195 11.04 11.04 4.29
C SER A 195 12.27 11.22 5.18
N LEU A 196 13.26 10.31 5.14
CA LEU A 196 14.56 10.51 5.79
C LEU A 196 15.38 11.64 5.15
N TYR A 197 15.29 11.79 3.82
CA TYR A 197 15.95 12.89 3.11
C TYR A 197 15.21 14.23 3.26
N ALA A 198 13.89 14.18 3.26
CA ALA A 198 13.03 15.36 3.30
C ALA A 198 13.04 16.05 4.67
N ASN A 199 12.72 17.34 4.65
CA ASN A 199 12.50 18.15 5.86
C ASN A 199 11.01 18.44 6.12
N SER A 200 10.12 17.98 5.24
CA SER A 200 8.67 18.09 5.40
C SER A 200 7.95 17.00 4.61
N ALA A 201 6.73 16.67 5.00
CA ALA A 201 5.88 15.70 4.28
C ALA A 201 5.67 16.12 2.82
N ARG A 202 5.43 17.42 2.56
CA ARG A 202 5.30 17.97 1.20
C ARG A 202 6.54 17.70 0.35
N GLN A 203 7.73 17.93 0.93
CA GLN A 203 8.99 17.68 0.23
C GLN A 203 9.19 16.18 -0.06
N ALA A 204 8.85 15.29 0.88
CA ALA A 204 8.91 13.85 0.67
C ALA A 204 7.99 13.40 -0.49
N THR A 205 6.76 13.93 -0.54
CA THR A 205 5.83 13.65 -1.65
C THR A 205 6.34 14.18 -2.99
N LEU A 206 6.92 15.39 -3.02
CA LEU A 206 7.54 15.93 -4.24
C LEU A 206 8.70 15.05 -4.71
N PHE A 207 9.54 14.56 -3.80
CA PHE A 207 10.62 13.64 -4.14
C PHE A 207 10.07 12.33 -4.72
N ALA A 208 8.95 11.79 -4.19
CA ALA A 208 8.31 10.61 -4.75
C ALA A 208 7.86 10.85 -6.21
N VAL A 209 7.21 11.97 -6.48
CA VAL A 209 6.79 12.35 -7.83
C VAL A 209 8.00 12.49 -8.76
N LEU A 210 9.08 13.18 -8.31
CA LEU A 210 10.30 13.32 -9.09
C LEU A 210 10.96 11.98 -9.40
N VAL A 211 11.09 11.09 -8.41
CA VAL A 211 11.63 9.74 -8.63
C VAL A 211 10.81 9.00 -9.67
N TRP A 212 9.48 9.08 -9.58
CA TRP A 212 8.58 8.44 -10.54
C TRP A 212 8.75 8.98 -11.96
N CYS A 213 8.74 10.32 -12.10
CA CYS A 213 8.94 10.97 -13.40
C CYS A 213 10.31 10.65 -14.01
N VAL A 214 11.38 10.72 -13.20
CA VAL A 214 12.74 10.42 -13.68
C VAL A 214 12.86 8.97 -14.14
N LEU A 215 12.39 8.01 -13.34
CA LEU A 215 12.46 6.60 -13.69
C LEU A 215 11.60 6.28 -14.91
N ALA A 216 10.40 6.87 -15.03
CA ALA A 216 9.55 6.68 -16.21
C ALA A 216 10.21 7.24 -17.49
N ILE A 217 10.83 8.42 -17.43
CA ILE A 217 11.55 9.01 -18.55
C ILE A 217 12.78 8.15 -18.91
N VAL A 218 13.55 7.72 -17.92
CA VAL A 218 14.74 6.88 -18.15
C VAL A 218 14.34 5.53 -18.76
N SER A 219 13.26 4.91 -18.27
CA SER A 219 12.74 3.67 -18.82
C SER A 219 12.28 3.84 -20.27
N ALA A 220 11.53 4.90 -20.57
CA ALA A 220 11.07 5.19 -21.94
C ALA A 220 12.24 5.45 -22.89
N LEU A 221 13.25 6.20 -22.47
CA LEU A 221 14.46 6.45 -23.27
C LEU A 221 15.28 5.18 -23.46
N ALA A 222 15.43 4.36 -22.42
CA ALA A 222 16.13 3.07 -22.52
C ALA A 222 15.44 2.14 -23.52
N ALA A 223 14.13 2.03 -23.46
CA ALA A 223 13.33 1.22 -24.40
C ALA A 223 13.47 1.73 -25.85
N TYR A 224 13.57 3.05 -26.05
CA TYR A 224 13.71 3.64 -27.38
C TYR A 224 15.11 3.46 -27.98
N TYR A 225 16.18 3.74 -27.20
CA TYR A 225 17.56 3.72 -27.70
C TYR A 225 18.24 2.34 -27.61
N VAL A 226 17.82 1.49 -26.68
CA VAL A 226 18.42 0.19 -26.44
C VAL A 226 17.34 -0.88 -26.24
N PRO A 227 16.65 -1.28 -27.33
CA PRO A 227 15.53 -2.24 -27.27
C PRO A 227 15.91 -3.62 -26.69
N SER A 228 17.22 -3.93 -26.67
CA SER A 228 17.75 -5.18 -26.09
C SER A 228 17.88 -5.15 -24.57
N LEU A 229 17.77 -3.99 -23.93
CA LEU A 229 17.77 -3.91 -22.47
C LEU A 229 16.40 -4.36 -21.94
N PRO A 230 16.38 -5.26 -20.93
CA PRO A 230 15.14 -5.53 -20.23
C PRO A 230 14.58 -4.23 -19.65
N SER A 231 13.28 -4.05 -19.73
CA SER A 231 12.60 -2.84 -19.29
C SER A 231 13.04 -2.45 -17.87
N LEU A 232 13.48 -1.21 -17.71
CA LEU A 232 13.84 -0.66 -16.40
C LEU A 232 12.59 -0.39 -15.52
N ASP A 233 11.41 -0.70 -16.05
CA ASP A 233 10.13 -0.54 -15.36
C ASP A 233 10.08 -1.32 -14.04
N TRP A 234 10.81 -2.43 -13.92
CA TRP A 234 10.91 -3.20 -12.68
C TRP A 234 11.48 -2.42 -11.48
N LEU A 235 12.15 -1.31 -11.74
CA LEU A 235 12.63 -0.43 -10.67
C LEU A 235 11.49 0.41 -10.07
N LEU A 236 10.41 0.62 -10.82
CA LEU A 236 9.26 1.40 -10.39
C LEU A 236 8.34 0.54 -9.50
N PRO A 237 8.04 0.96 -8.27
CA PRO A 237 6.96 0.35 -7.51
C PRO A 237 5.65 0.43 -8.32
N GLY A 238 4.98 -0.70 -8.50
CA GLY A 238 3.71 -0.78 -9.23
C GLY A 238 3.82 -1.15 -10.71
N SER A 239 5.00 -1.34 -11.26
CA SER A 239 5.16 -1.82 -12.64
C SER A 239 4.45 -3.16 -12.89
N GLN A 240 4.25 -3.95 -11.86
CA GLN A 240 3.54 -5.22 -11.90
C GLN A 240 2.00 -5.10 -11.86
N ILE A 241 1.44 -3.90 -11.63
CA ILE A 241 -0.02 -3.74 -11.44
C ILE A 241 -0.79 -4.19 -12.68
N GLU A 242 -0.34 -3.86 -13.88
CA GLU A 242 -0.97 -4.29 -15.13
C GLU A 242 -1.01 -5.82 -15.23
N MET A 243 0.12 -6.49 -14.94
CA MET A 243 0.18 -7.95 -14.95
C MET A 243 -0.71 -8.57 -13.87
N ILE A 244 -0.84 -7.93 -12.71
CA ILE A 244 -1.69 -8.37 -11.60
C ILE A 244 -3.16 -8.27 -11.99
N VAL A 245 -3.58 -7.17 -12.61
CA VAL A 245 -4.96 -6.92 -13.02
C VAL A 245 -5.41 -7.91 -14.10
N ASP A 246 -4.49 -8.35 -14.98
CA ASP A 246 -4.74 -9.31 -16.04
C ASP A 246 -4.73 -10.76 -15.57
N ASN A 247 -4.67 -11.01 -14.25
CA ASN A 247 -4.64 -12.35 -13.67
C ASN A 247 -5.82 -12.60 -12.72
N THR A 248 -6.05 -13.87 -12.42
CA THR A 248 -6.93 -14.27 -11.31
C THR A 248 -6.29 -13.86 -9.98
N PRO A 249 -7.06 -13.71 -8.88
CA PRO A 249 -6.50 -13.35 -7.57
C PRO A 249 -5.33 -14.23 -7.13
N MET A 250 -5.47 -15.55 -7.33
CA MET A 250 -4.42 -16.51 -7.00
C MET A 250 -3.22 -16.41 -7.96
N GLY A 251 -3.47 -16.20 -9.27
CA GLY A 251 -2.42 -15.99 -10.27
C GLY A 251 -1.60 -14.73 -10.02
N ALA A 252 -2.21 -13.69 -9.48
CA ALA A 252 -1.55 -12.45 -9.12
C ALA A 252 -0.46 -12.63 -8.04
N LEU A 253 -0.59 -13.64 -7.16
CA LEU A 253 0.44 -13.97 -6.16
C LEU A 253 1.77 -14.42 -6.80
N LEU A 254 1.77 -14.89 -8.03
CA LEU A 254 3.00 -15.24 -8.75
C LEU A 254 3.87 -14.00 -9.02
N HIS A 255 3.27 -12.82 -9.02
CA HIS A 255 3.99 -11.54 -9.18
C HIS A 255 4.45 -10.93 -7.84
N ALA A 256 4.16 -11.58 -6.70
CA ALA A 256 4.57 -11.14 -5.37
C ALA A 256 6.10 -11.01 -5.16
N PRO A 257 6.99 -11.82 -5.77
CA PRO A 257 8.42 -11.69 -5.57
C PRO A 257 8.97 -10.31 -5.93
N LEU A 258 8.45 -9.66 -6.97
CA LEU A 258 8.94 -8.36 -7.41
C LEU A 258 8.73 -7.26 -6.35
N PRO A 259 7.52 -6.98 -5.86
CA PRO A 259 7.32 -5.98 -4.82
C PRO A 259 8.03 -6.31 -3.50
N LEU A 260 8.20 -7.59 -3.16
CA LEU A 260 8.95 -7.99 -1.97
C LEU A 260 10.45 -7.67 -2.10
N VAL A 261 11.05 -7.94 -3.27
CA VAL A 261 12.46 -7.58 -3.55
C VAL A 261 12.62 -6.06 -3.57
N GLN A 262 11.75 -5.32 -4.24
CA GLN A 262 11.76 -3.85 -4.22
C GLN A 262 11.69 -3.32 -2.79
N THR A 263 10.81 -3.85 -1.96
CA THR A 263 10.68 -3.49 -0.55
C THR A 263 11.98 -3.74 0.22
N ALA A 264 12.55 -4.94 0.08
CA ALA A 264 13.79 -5.30 0.77
C ALA A 264 14.96 -4.37 0.39
N VAL A 265 15.12 -4.07 -0.90
CA VAL A 265 16.16 -3.16 -1.40
C VAL A 265 15.96 -1.74 -0.85
N LEU A 266 14.74 -1.20 -0.92
CA LEU A 266 14.44 0.15 -0.44
C LEU A 266 14.64 0.27 1.07
N LEU A 267 14.22 -0.73 1.85
CA LEU A 267 14.44 -0.76 3.30
C LEU A 267 15.93 -0.88 3.64
N PHE A 268 16.68 -1.68 2.89
CA PHE A 268 18.14 -1.79 3.07
C PHE A 268 18.84 -0.45 2.84
N ILE A 269 18.53 0.23 1.72
CA ILE A 269 19.09 1.56 1.41
C ILE A 269 18.72 2.56 2.50
N GLY A 270 17.44 2.58 2.94
CA GLY A 270 16.97 3.46 4.00
C GLY A 270 17.69 3.25 5.33
N LEU A 271 17.90 1.98 5.70
CA LEU A 271 18.62 1.61 6.92
C LEU A 271 20.10 2.02 6.86
N VAL A 272 20.78 1.75 5.75
CA VAL A 272 22.19 2.16 5.54
C VAL A 272 22.32 3.68 5.62
N TYR A 273 21.41 4.42 4.98
CA TYR A 273 21.38 5.88 5.07
C TYR A 273 21.19 6.34 6.51
N MET A 274 20.23 5.78 7.24
CA MET A 274 19.95 6.13 8.62
C MET A 274 21.12 5.84 9.56
N LYS A 275 21.91 4.77 9.30
CA LYS A 275 23.11 4.46 10.07
C LYS A 275 24.25 5.42 9.83
N ARG A 276 24.41 5.90 8.60
CA ARG A 276 25.54 6.78 8.19
C ARG A 276 25.25 8.26 8.42
N SER A 277 24.00 8.67 8.40
CA SER A 277 23.65 10.07 8.58
C SER A 277 23.92 10.53 10.02
N ALA A 278 24.64 11.65 10.15
CA ALA A 278 24.82 12.38 11.40
C ALA A 278 23.55 13.17 11.73
N LEU A 279 22.50 12.47 12.11
CA LEU A 279 21.18 13.05 12.41
C LEU A 279 21.10 13.55 13.85
#